data_73f882d06d6cf16018dbc3fc8b755ae3
#
_entry.id   73f882d06d6cf16018dbc3fc8b755ae3
#
_cell.length_a   1.000
_cell.length_b   1.000
_cell.length_c   1.000
_cell.angle_alpha   90.00
_cell.angle_beta   90.00
_cell.angle_gamma   90.00
#
_symmetry.space_group_name_H-M   'P 1'
#
loop_
_entity.id
_entity.type
_entity.pdbx_description
1 polymer ?
#
loop_
_entity_poly.entity_id
_entity_poly.type
_entity_poly.pdbx_seq_one_letter_code
_entity_poly.pdbx_strand_id
1 'polypeptide(L)'
;MSNALYLDCYAGIAGDMLLSALVDLGASPNDIEHELKKLPIDNFKLNFKKEMKQGIHAMTLSIDFHESHHHRTASDIFKMIDESDLDDRVKMRSKSIFEMIGHAEAKIHGMSIKDVHFHEVGAMDSIIDIVGGCIALELLNIDHLYCSPIPTGNGKIKIAHGIYPVPAPATAEILKGIPLTNFDVHSELTTPTGAAIAKSLVTEFGPFPAATIHHIGYGAGTKNFDFPNVIRAIQFTNNETSYDQVQVLECQMDDMTPETLGHFMDTALQNDVLDIYYSPIIMKKNRPATQLTIICKVEDKLRIEELILKHTSSLGVRSYKAVSYTHLRAHETGRNL
;
A
#
# COMPACT_ATOMS: atom_id res chain seq x y z
N MET A 1 -8.80 -17.44 5.04
CA MET A 1 -7.59 -16.73 5.50
C MET A 1 -7.04 -16.03 4.27
N SER A 2 -6.93 -14.71 4.28
CA SER A 2 -6.37 -13.97 3.16
C SER A 2 -4.84 -14.11 3.14
N ASN A 3 -4.26 -14.36 1.96
CA ASN A 3 -2.82 -14.42 1.80
C ASN A 3 -2.26 -13.00 1.72
N ALA A 4 -1.45 -12.65 2.69
CA ALA A 4 -0.82 -11.34 2.79
C ALA A 4 0.67 -11.40 2.46
N LEU A 5 1.18 -10.34 1.82
CA LEU A 5 2.58 -10.17 1.49
C LEU A 5 3.09 -8.85 2.08
N TYR A 6 4.22 -8.89 2.76
CA TYR A 6 4.94 -7.70 3.21
C TYR A 6 6.19 -7.50 2.36
N LEU A 7 6.32 -6.30 1.81
CA LEU A 7 7.49 -5.87 1.05
C LEU A 7 8.40 -5.07 1.99
N ASP A 8 9.53 -5.66 2.35
CA ASP A 8 10.59 -4.97 3.09
C ASP A 8 11.54 -4.31 2.07
N CYS A 9 11.33 -3.02 1.87
CA CYS A 9 12.03 -2.21 0.88
C CYS A 9 13.29 -1.55 1.47
N TYR A 10 14.05 -2.23 2.34
CA TYR A 10 15.24 -1.68 2.98
C TYR A 10 16.20 -0.97 2.01
N ALA A 11 16.44 -1.57 0.84
CA ALA A 11 17.31 -1.04 -0.20
C ALA A 11 16.54 -0.41 -1.39
N GLY A 12 15.26 -0.08 -1.19
CA GLY A 12 14.39 0.44 -2.24
C GLY A 12 13.54 -0.62 -2.93
N ILE A 13 12.91 -0.22 -4.04
CA ILE A 13 12.05 -1.08 -4.84
C ILE A 13 12.15 -0.72 -6.33
N ALA A 14 12.28 -1.75 -7.17
CA ALA A 14 12.21 -1.68 -8.62
C ALA A 14 11.38 -2.86 -9.15
N GLY A 15 10.93 -2.80 -10.39
CA GLY A 15 10.06 -3.81 -10.96
C GLY A 15 10.72 -5.18 -11.05
N ASP A 16 11.95 -5.24 -11.56
CA ASP A 16 12.80 -6.44 -11.65
C ASP A 16 13.08 -7.06 -10.28
N MET A 17 13.31 -6.23 -9.26
CA MET A 17 13.52 -6.68 -7.89
C MET A 17 12.27 -7.35 -7.33
N LEU A 18 11.09 -6.74 -7.51
CA LEU A 18 9.83 -7.32 -7.04
C LEU A 18 9.54 -8.64 -7.75
N LEU A 19 9.58 -8.67 -9.09
CA LEU A 19 9.31 -9.87 -9.86
C LEU A 19 10.27 -11.01 -9.47
N SER A 20 11.55 -10.70 -9.29
CA SER A 20 12.55 -11.66 -8.83
C SER A 20 12.25 -12.18 -7.41
N ALA A 21 11.83 -11.31 -6.48
CA ALA A 21 11.46 -11.72 -5.13
C ALA A 21 10.24 -12.64 -5.10
N LEU A 22 9.24 -12.38 -5.97
CA LEU A 22 8.05 -13.22 -6.08
C LEU A 22 8.36 -14.59 -6.67
N VAL A 23 9.31 -14.67 -7.61
CA VAL A 23 9.82 -15.96 -8.14
C VAL A 23 10.59 -16.72 -7.06
N ASP A 24 11.45 -16.06 -6.28
CA ASP A 24 12.16 -16.69 -5.17
C ASP A 24 11.20 -17.16 -4.06
N LEU A 25 10.06 -16.48 -3.91
CA LEU A 25 8.98 -16.84 -3.00
C LEU A 25 8.21 -18.09 -3.44
N GLY A 26 8.23 -18.42 -4.74
CA GLY A 26 7.62 -19.63 -5.29
C GLY A 26 6.73 -19.44 -6.53
N ALA A 27 6.62 -18.22 -7.07
CA ALA A 27 5.92 -18.01 -8.34
C ALA A 27 6.69 -18.71 -9.48
N SER A 28 5.98 -19.48 -10.31
CA SER A 28 6.57 -20.26 -11.40
C SER A 28 7.03 -19.36 -12.56
N PRO A 29 8.35 -19.33 -12.90
CA PRO A 29 8.84 -18.56 -14.05
C PRO A 29 8.18 -18.94 -15.36
N ASN A 30 7.92 -20.24 -15.57
CA ASN A 30 7.30 -20.75 -16.79
C ASN A 30 5.85 -20.28 -16.95
N ASP A 31 5.09 -20.23 -15.83
CA ASP A 31 3.71 -19.77 -15.86
C ASP A 31 3.66 -18.25 -16.07
N ILE A 32 4.58 -17.50 -15.46
CA ILE A 32 4.72 -16.06 -15.69
C ILE A 32 5.02 -15.78 -17.17
N GLU A 33 6.00 -16.48 -17.75
CA GLU A 33 6.36 -16.33 -19.18
C GLU A 33 5.20 -16.74 -20.10
N HIS A 34 4.45 -17.79 -19.74
CA HIS A 34 3.28 -18.23 -20.49
C HIS A 34 2.18 -17.17 -20.50
N GLU A 35 1.86 -16.62 -19.33
CA GLU A 35 0.84 -15.56 -19.20
C GLU A 35 1.26 -14.28 -19.92
N LEU A 36 2.52 -13.85 -19.79
CA LEU A 36 3.05 -12.67 -20.49
C LEU A 36 2.97 -12.80 -22.02
N LYS A 37 3.07 -14.01 -22.59
CA LYS A 37 2.91 -14.27 -24.03
C LYS A 37 1.50 -14.03 -24.56
N LYS A 38 0.51 -13.83 -23.69
CA LYS A 38 -0.83 -13.39 -24.10
C LYS A 38 -0.87 -11.90 -24.48
N LEU A 39 0.19 -11.14 -24.15
CA LEU A 39 0.34 -9.77 -24.63
C LEU A 39 0.93 -9.76 -26.04
N PRO A 40 0.50 -8.84 -26.93
CA PRO A 40 1.06 -8.65 -28.25
C PRO A 40 2.40 -7.88 -28.19
N ILE A 41 3.40 -8.45 -27.53
CA ILE A 41 4.77 -7.93 -27.40
C ILE A 41 5.74 -8.81 -28.17
N ASP A 42 6.94 -8.26 -28.45
CA ASP A 42 8.00 -9.01 -29.14
C ASP A 42 8.42 -10.25 -28.34
N ASN A 43 9.08 -11.19 -29.04
CA ASN A 43 9.56 -12.41 -28.39
C ASN A 43 10.60 -12.08 -27.31
N PHE A 44 10.46 -12.70 -26.18
CA PHE A 44 11.35 -12.55 -25.04
C PHE A 44 11.58 -13.90 -24.34
N LYS A 45 12.60 -13.92 -23.48
CA LYS A 45 12.88 -15.03 -22.59
C LYS A 45 13.27 -14.48 -21.22
N LEU A 46 12.65 -15.01 -20.17
CA LEU A 46 12.97 -14.68 -18.78
C LEU A 46 14.07 -15.61 -18.26
N ASN A 47 15.14 -15.05 -17.76
CA ASN A 47 16.23 -15.80 -17.17
C ASN A 47 16.37 -15.40 -15.70
N PHE A 48 15.92 -16.27 -14.82
CA PHE A 48 16.06 -16.10 -13.38
C PHE A 48 17.29 -16.87 -12.88
N LYS A 49 18.11 -16.21 -12.05
CA LYS A 49 19.33 -16.79 -11.50
C LYS A 49 19.52 -16.35 -10.06
N LYS A 50 19.93 -17.27 -9.19
CA LYS A 50 20.35 -16.92 -7.84
C LYS A 50 21.78 -16.40 -7.84
N GLU A 51 21.95 -15.21 -7.27
CA GLU A 51 23.24 -14.55 -7.12
C GLU A 51 23.50 -14.15 -5.66
N MET A 52 24.78 -14.07 -5.31
CA MET A 52 25.19 -13.61 -3.98
C MET A 52 25.27 -12.07 -3.97
N LYS A 53 24.47 -11.42 -3.12
CA LYS A 53 24.52 -9.98 -2.87
C LYS A 53 24.86 -9.74 -1.41
N GLN A 54 26.12 -9.39 -1.12
CA GLN A 54 26.60 -9.11 0.26
C GLN A 54 26.17 -10.17 1.31
N GLY A 55 26.38 -11.44 0.98
CA GLY A 55 26.08 -12.55 1.90
C GLY A 55 24.63 -13.08 1.82
N ILE A 56 23.76 -12.48 1.01
CA ILE A 56 22.40 -12.96 0.77
C ILE A 56 22.29 -13.59 -0.63
N HIS A 57 21.83 -14.84 -0.70
CA HIS A 57 21.41 -15.46 -1.97
C HIS A 57 20.07 -14.88 -2.38
N ALA A 58 20.05 -14.12 -3.46
CA ALA A 58 18.83 -13.47 -3.96
C ALA A 58 18.62 -13.82 -5.44
N MET A 59 17.37 -13.80 -5.89
CA MET A 59 17.00 -14.00 -7.28
C MET A 59 17.27 -12.74 -8.06
N THR A 60 17.84 -12.85 -9.25
CA THR A 60 17.98 -11.79 -10.24
C THR A 60 17.22 -12.18 -11.50
N LEU A 61 16.72 -11.17 -12.22
CA LEU A 61 16.10 -11.32 -13.53
C LEU A 61 17.00 -10.71 -14.61
N SER A 62 17.20 -11.43 -15.69
CA SER A 62 17.63 -10.85 -16.96
C SER A 62 16.64 -11.24 -18.05
N ILE A 63 16.32 -10.30 -18.92
CA ILE A 63 15.34 -10.48 -20.00
C ILE A 63 16.09 -10.44 -21.32
N ASP A 64 16.05 -11.55 -22.06
CA ASP A 64 16.57 -11.60 -23.42
C ASP A 64 15.43 -11.27 -24.38
N PHE A 65 15.52 -10.13 -25.05
CA PHE A 65 14.55 -9.70 -26.05
C PHE A 65 15.18 -8.89 -27.16
N HIS A 66 14.50 -8.85 -28.30
CA HIS A 66 14.85 -7.98 -29.40
C HIS A 66 13.67 -7.04 -29.64
N GLU A 67 13.80 -5.79 -29.24
CA GLU A 67 12.71 -4.81 -29.30
C GLU A 67 12.63 -4.20 -30.69
N SER A 68 11.49 -4.37 -31.35
CA SER A 68 11.20 -3.75 -32.65
C SER A 68 10.50 -2.39 -32.51
N HIS A 69 9.89 -2.13 -31.37
CA HIS A 69 9.13 -0.89 -31.07
C HIS A 69 9.61 -0.24 -29.78
N HIS A 70 10.40 0.83 -29.90
CA HIS A 70 11.06 1.49 -28.76
C HIS A 70 10.18 2.50 -27.98
N HIS A 71 9.02 2.88 -28.50
CA HIS A 71 8.17 3.89 -27.87
C HIS A 71 6.69 3.51 -27.99
N ARG A 72 6.05 3.24 -26.86
CA ARG A 72 4.62 3.02 -26.75
C ARG A 72 3.99 4.18 -25.99
N THR A 73 2.81 4.62 -26.45
CA THR A 73 2.01 5.59 -25.69
C THR A 73 1.28 4.88 -24.53
N ALA A 74 0.85 5.65 -23.54
CA ALA A 74 -0.01 5.13 -22.48
C ALA A 74 -1.27 4.45 -23.06
N SER A 75 -1.87 5.05 -24.10
CA SER A 75 -3.04 4.50 -24.81
C SER A 75 -2.75 3.14 -25.44
N ASP A 76 -1.58 2.94 -26.05
CA ASP A 76 -1.20 1.66 -26.65
C ASP A 76 -1.08 0.57 -25.59
N ILE A 77 -0.47 0.88 -24.44
CA ILE A 77 -0.30 -0.07 -23.33
C ILE A 77 -1.67 -0.44 -22.73
N PHE A 78 -2.54 0.53 -22.48
CA PHE A 78 -3.88 0.24 -21.96
C PHE A 78 -4.68 -0.64 -22.91
N LYS A 79 -4.66 -0.32 -24.20
CA LYS A 79 -5.34 -1.14 -25.21
C LYS A 79 -4.78 -2.56 -25.26
N MET A 80 -3.45 -2.70 -25.25
CA MET A 80 -2.77 -4.00 -25.24
C MET A 80 -3.19 -4.86 -24.06
N ILE A 81 -3.28 -4.28 -22.86
CA ILE A 81 -3.71 -4.99 -21.63
C ILE A 81 -5.20 -5.36 -21.73
N ASP A 82 -6.05 -4.42 -22.15
CA ASP A 82 -7.51 -4.65 -22.25
C ASP A 82 -7.86 -5.75 -23.25
N GLU A 83 -7.20 -5.78 -24.41
CA GLU A 83 -7.44 -6.76 -25.48
C GLU A 83 -6.76 -8.13 -25.24
N SER A 84 -5.94 -8.26 -24.18
CA SER A 84 -5.25 -9.52 -23.84
C SER A 84 -6.19 -10.54 -23.19
N ASP A 85 -5.79 -11.82 -23.17
CA ASP A 85 -6.46 -12.90 -22.46
C ASP A 85 -5.92 -13.11 -21.02
N LEU A 86 -5.37 -12.06 -20.40
CA LEU A 86 -4.94 -12.08 -19.01
C LEU A 86 -6.14 -12.08 -18.04
N ASP A 87 -5.91 -12.57 -16.82
CA ASP A 87 -6.88 -12.48 -15.74
C ASP A 87 -7.31 -11.03 -15.45
N ASP A 88 -8.57 -10.80 -15.13
CA ASP A 88 -9.12 -9.46 -14.90
C ASP A 88 -8.44 -8.73 -13.75
N ARG A 89 -8.02 -9.45 -12.69
CA ARG A 89 -7.28 -8.86 -11.56
C ARG A 89 -5.87 -8.45 -11.97
N VAL A 90 -5.22 -9.22 -12.83
CA VAL A 90 -3.91 -8.86 -13.43
C VAL A 90 -4.04 -7.62 -14.29
N LYS A 91 -5.06 -7.57 -15.18
CA LYS A 91 -5.34 -6.38 -16.01
C LYS A 91 -5.56 -5.15 -15.16
N MET A 92 -6.43 -5.23 -14.16
CA MET A 92 -6.76 -4.11 -13.26
C MET A 92 -5.53 -3.58 -12.53
N ARG A 93 -4.73 -4.48 -11.93
CA ARG A 93 -3.49 -4.13 -11.21
C ARG A 93 -2.47 -3.49 -12.15
N SER A 94 -2.22 -4.09 -13.29
CA SER A 94 -1.26 -3.58 -14.29
C SER A 94 -1.65 -2.20 -14.79
N LYS A 95 -2.92 -2.00 -15.15
CA LYS A 95 -3.43 -0.69 -15.60
C LYS A 95 -3.30 0.37 -14.52
N SER A 96 -3.62 0.07 -13.26
CA SER A 96 -3.50 1.05 -12.18
C SER A 96 -2.06 1.51 -11.98
N ILE A 97 -1.06 0.64 -12.19
CA ILE A 97 0.36 0.99 -12.12
C ILE A 97 0.74 1.91 -13.29
N PHE A 98 0.36 1.55 -14.53
CA PHE A 98 0.66 2.38 -15.71
C PHE A 98 -0.08 3.73 -15.68
N GLU A 99 -1.31 3.78 -15.16
CA GLU A 99 -2.04 5.02 -14.94
C GLU A 99 -1.32 5.95 -13.97
N MET A 100 -0.80 5.40 -12.87
CA MET A 100 -0.04 6.16 -11.88
C MET A 100 1.21 6.80 -12.51
N ILE A 101 1.97 6.03 -13.28
CA ILE A 101 3.15 6.54 -13.98
C ILE A 101 2.73 7.57 -15.04
N GLY A 102 1.71 7.26 -15.84
CA GLY A 102 1.19 8.15 -16.87
C GLY A 102 0.73 9.50 -16.32
N HIS A 103 0.04 9.52 -15.19
CA HIS A 103 -0.35 10.76 -14.52
C HIS A 103 0.85 11.58 -14.02
N ALA A 104 1.87 10.92 -13.47
CA ALA A 104 3.09 11.59 -13.02
C ALA A 104 3.85 12.23 -14.19
N GLU A 105 4.06 11.48 -15.26
CA GLU A 105 4.73 11.96 -16.48
C GLU A 105 3.92 13.09 -17.17
N ALA A 106 2.60 12.92 -17.31
CA ALA A 106 1.71 13.94 -17.88
C ALA A 106 1.83 15.26 -17.12
N LYS A 107 1.87 15.20 -15.79
CA LYS A 107 2.01 16.39 -14.94
C LYS A 107 3.35 17.07 -15.12
N ILE A 108 4.44 16.29 -15.18
CA ILE A 108 5.81 16.83 -15.30
C ILE A 108 6.02 17.47 -16.67
N HIS A 109 5.50 16.85 -17.71
CA HIS A 109 5.64 17.34 -19.10
C HIS A 109 4.55 18.33 -19.51
N GLY A 110 3.55 18.60 -18.67
CA GLY A 110 2.47 19.55 -18.96
C GLY A 110 1.57 19.12 -20.12
N MET A 111 1.33 17.82 -20.29
CA MET A 111 0.56 17.25 -21.38
C MET A 111 -0.60 16.36 -20.87
N SER A 112 -1.49 15.94 -21.80
CA SER A 112 -2.53 14.96 -21.47
C SER A 112 -1.93 13.56 -21.30
N ILE A 113 -2.47 12.75 -20.37
CA ILE A 113 -2.04 11.36 -20.18
C ILE A 113 -2.09 10.53 -21.49
N LYS A 114 -3.04 10.84 -22.37
CA LYS A 114 -3.19 10.14 -23.66
C LYS A 114 -2.02 10.36 -24.61
N ASP A 115 -1.35 11.51 -24.45
CA ASP A 115 -0.24 11.93 -25.29
C ASP A 115 1.13 11.63 -24.65
N VAL A 116 1.13 11.03 -23.45
CA VAL A 116 2.37 10.63 -22.78
C VAL A 116 3.03 9.51 -23.54
N HIS A 117 4.28 9.76 -23.97
CA HIS A 117 5.19 8.74 -24.42
C HIS A 117 6.03 8.27 -23.25
N PHE A 118 5.93 7.02 -22.91
CA PHE A 118 6.76 6.44 -21.85
C PHE A 118 8.18 6.26 -22.41
N HIS A 119 9.08 7.19 -22.06
CA HIS A 119 10.48 7.18 -22.53
C HIS A 119 11.30 6.05 -21.87
N GLU A 120 10.97 5.69 -20.64
CA GLU A 120 11.65 4.66 -19.87
C GLU A 120 10.73 3.48 -19.56
N VAL A 121 9.47 3.72 -19.23
CA VAL A 121 8.50 2.70 -18.78
C VAL A 121 7.68 2.08 -19.93
N GLY A 122 7.77 2.61 -21.13
CA GLY A 122 7.17 2.06 -22.34
C GLY A 122 8.02 0.97 -23.01
N ALA A 123 9.24 0.79 -22.57
CA ALA A 123 10.14 -0.27 -23.02
C ALA A 123 9.65 -1.64 -22.53
N MET A 124 10.05 -2.68 -23.24
CA MET A 124 9.56 -4.02 -23.03
C MET A 124 9.91 -4.59 -21.67
N ASP A 125 11.08 -4.25 -21.12
CA ASP A 125 11.51 -4.61 -19.77
C ASP A 125 10.54 -4.13 -18.69
N SER A 126 10.12 -2.87 -18.77
CA SER A 126 9.16 -2.29 -17.80
C SER A 126 7.77 -2.91 -17.92
N ILE A 127 7.33 -3.25 -19.15
CA ILE A 127 6.06 -3.96 -19.37
C ILE A 127 6.11 -5.34 -18.71
N ILE A 128 7.21 -6.07 -18.92
CA ILE A 128 7.44 -7.39 -18.33
C ILE A 128 7.50 -7.30 -16.81
N ASP A 129 8.21 -6.32 -16.26
CA ASP A 129 8.33 -6.12 -14.82
C ASP A 129 6.98 -5.84 -14.16
N ILE A 130 6.18 -4.95 -14.73
CA ILE A 130 4.88 -4.56 -14.18
C ILE A 130 3.87 -5.69 -14.33
N VAL A 131 3.65 -6.17 -15.55
CA VAL A 131 2.63 -7.20 -15.80
C VAL A 131 3.07 -8.53 -15.22
N GLY A 132 4.34 -8.91 -15.36
CA GLY A 132 4.91 -10.11 -14.75
C GLY A 132 4.83 -10.11 -13.23
N GLY A 133 5.07 -8.96 -12.58
CA GLY A 133 4.86 -8.78 -11.15
C GLY A 133 3.40 -9.00 -10.74
N CYS A 134 2.45 -8.44 -11.51
CA CYS A 134 1.01 -8.65 -11.27
C CYS A 134 0.58 -10.11 -11.47
N ILE A 135 1.12 -10.78 -12.51
CA ILE A 135 0.89 -12.22 -12.74
C ILE A 135 1.45 -13.04 -11.57
N ALA A 136 2.68 -12.76 -11.15
CA ALA A 136 3.30 -13.48 -10.04
C ALA A 136 2.52 -13.33 -8.72
N LEU A 137 1.98 -12.14 -8.43
CA LEU A 137 1.09 -11.90 -7.28
C LEU A 137 -0.20 -12.72 -7.39
N GLU A 138 -0.76 -12.86 -8.59
CA GLU A 138 -1.96 -13.66 -8.84
C GLU A 138 -1.68 -15.15 -8.65
N LEU A 139 -0.59 -15.67 -9.22
CA LEU A 139 -0.18 -17.08 -9.07
C LEU A 139 0.08 -17.45 -7.60
N LEU A 140 0.57 -16.51 -6.80
CA LEU A 140 0.76 -16.70 -5.35
C LEU A 140 -0.52 -16.45 -4.53
N ASN A 141 -1.65 -16.10 -5.18
CA ASN A 141 -2.92 -15.75 -4.55
C ASN A 141 -2.78 -14.65 -3.48
N ILE A 142 -2.00 -13.60 -3.76
CA ILE A 142 -1.81 -12.48 -2.83
C ILE A 142 -2.97 -11.50 -2.94
N ASP A 143 -3.68 -11.33 -1.81
CA ASP A 143 -4.83 -10.44 -1.71
C ASP A 143 -4.45 -9.06 -1.16
N HIS A 144 -3.55 -9.01 -0.18
CA HIS A 144 -3.14 -7.78 0.49
C HIS A 144 -1.64 -7.60 0.48
N LEU A 145 -1.19 -6.39 0.09
CA LEU A 145 0.20 -5.98 0.15
C LEU A 145 0.40 -4.97 1.26
N TYR A 146 1.40 -5.23 2.10
CA TYR A 146 1.94 -4.34 3.11
C TYR A 146 3.37 -3.95 2.71
N CYS A 147 3.82 -2.76 3.10
CA CYS A 147 5.15 -2.30 2.72
C CYS A 147 5.81 -1.50 3.84
N SER A 148 7.10 -1.64 4.01
CA SER A 148 7.91 -0.75 4.85
C SER A 148 7.90 0.67 4.30
N PRO A 149 8.24 1.70 5.09
CA PRO A 149 8.60 3.00 4.54
C PRO A 149 9.70 2.86 3.47
N ILE A 150 9.62 3.66 2.40
CA ILE A 150 10.43 3.49 1.19
C ILE A 150 11.62 4.43 1.19
N PRO A 151 12.88 3.94 1.01
CA PRO A 151 14.04 4.79 0.79
C PRO A 151 14.14 5.19 -0.68
N THR A 152 14.46 6.44 -0.95
CA THR A 152 14.67 6.95 -2.33
C THR A 152 16.13 6.91 -2.75
N GLY A 153 17.05 6.95 -1.79
CA GLY A 153 18.43 7.32 -2.01
C GLY A 153 18.59 8.83 -2.22
N ASN A 154 19.77 9.26 -2.64
CA ASN A 154 20.08 10.66 -2.88
C ASN A 154 21.07 10.84 -4.03
N GLY A 155 21.50 12.09 -4.29
CA GLY A 155 22.45 12.42 -5.34
C GLY A 155 21.79 12.82 -6.66
N LYS A 156 22.34 12.38 -7.77
CA LYS A 156 21.88 12.72 -9.12
C LYS A 156 21.84 11.49 -10.01
N ILE A 157 20.83 11.45 -10.88
CA ILE A 157 20.66 10.41 -11.91
C ILE A 157 20.63 11.07 -13.29
N LYS A 158 21.20 10.40 -14.28
CA LYS A 158 21.10 10.76 -15.69
C LYS A 158 19.96 9.97 -16.31
N ILE A 159 18.94 10.66 -16.77
CA ILE A 159 17.77 10.11 -17.48
C ILE A 159 17.68 10.71 -18.88
N ALA A 160 16.70 10.32 -19.68
CA ALA A 160 16.56 10.74 -21.09
C ALA A 160 16.63 12.28 -21.29
N HIS A 161 16.09 13.05 -20.35
CA HIS A 161 16.01 14.52 -20.44
C HIS A 161 17.17 15.27 -19.76
N GLY A 162 18.17 14.56 -19.23
CA GLY A 162 19.34 15.20 -18.58
C GLY A 162 19.69 14.64 -17.21
N ILE A 163 20.33 15.47 -16.38
CA ILE A 163 20.73 15.09 -15.02
C ILE A 163 19.75 15.68 -14.02
N TYR A 164 19.15 14.82 -13.20
CA TYR A 164 18.14 15.17 -12.21
C TYR A 164 18.55 14.75 -10.80
N PRO A 165 18.02 15.42 -9.76
CA PRO A 165 18.19 14.93 -8.39
C PRO A 165 17.46 13.60 -8.16
N VAL A 166 17.93 12.82 -7.21
CA VAL A 166 17.23 11.61 -6.71
C VAL A 166 16.38 12.02 -5.50
N PRO A 167 15.08 11.61 -5.45
CA PRO A 167 14.36 10.87 -6.48
C PRO A 167 14.10 11.69 -7.75
N ALA A 168 14.04 11.02 -8.90
CA ALA A 168 13.68 11.64 -10.18
C ALA A 168 12.27 12.27 -10.10
N PRO A 169 11.97 13.30 -10.93
CA PRO A 169 10.71 14.04 -10.81
C PRO A 169 9.46 13.16 -10.86
N ALA A 170 9.39 12.16 -11.73
CA ALA A 170 8.28 11.23 -11.80
C ALA A 170 8.16 10.39 -10.53
N THR A 171 9.28 9.83 -10.06
CA THR A 171 9.32 9.09 -8.79
C THR A 171 8.86 9.95 -7.62
N ALA A 172 9.32 11.19 -7.52
CA ALA A 172 8.90 12.11 -6.46
C ALA A 172 7.39 12.43 -6.51
N GLU A 173 6.83 12.59 -7.70
CA GLU A 173 5.39 12.84 -7.88
C GLU A 173 4.56 11.63 -7.44
N ILE A 174 4.96 10.42 -7.84
CA ILE A 174 4.30 9.16 -7.48
C ILE A 174 4.33 8.93 -5.96
N LEU A 175 5.46 9.19 -5.31
CA LEU A 175 5.67 8.94 -3.89
C LEU A 175 4.90 9.89 -2.96
N LYS A 176 4.15 10.86 -3.46
CA LYS A 176 3.33 11.74 -2.62
C LYS A 176 2.36 10.95 -1.75
N GLY A 177 2.41 11.21 -0.43
CA GLY A 177 1.57 10.54 0.57
C GLY A 177 2.04 9.13 0.97
N ILE A 178 3.18 8.66 0.45
CA ILE A 178 3.84 7.43 0.88
C ILE A 178 4.86 7.77 1.98
N PRO A 179 4.89 7.01 3.10
CA PRO A 179 5.92 7.18 4.11
C PRO A 179 7.30 6.84 3.53
N LEU A 180 8.23 7.78 3.66
CA LEU A 180 9.60 7.61 3.22
C LEU A 180 10.53 7.38 4.42
N THR A 181 11.64 6.66 4.19
CA THR A 181 12.71 6.52 5.16
C THR A 181 14.02 7.08 4.60
N ASN A 182 14.87 7.57 5.49
CA ASN A 182 16.19 8.05 5.09
C ASN A 182 17.16 6.88 4.96
N PHE A 183 17.83 6.80 3.81
CA PHE A 183 18.92 5.88 3.56
C PHE A 183 19.97 6.61 2.74
N ASP A 184 21.12 6.89 3.36
CA ASP A 184 22.17 7.75 2.80
C ASP A 184 23.02 7.01 1.76
N VAL A 185 22.50 6.94 0.55
CA VAL A 185 23.17 6.30 -0.60
C VAL A 185 23.09 7.21 -1.81
N HIS A 186 24.24 7.51 -2.41
CA HIS A 186 24.35 8.31 -3.64
C HIS A 186 23.93 7.51 -4.89
N SER A 187 22.71 7.06 -4.92
CA SER A 187 22.09 6.34 -6.04
C SER A 187 20.59 6.39 -5.92
N GLU A 188 19.88 6.21 -7.03
CA GLU A 188 18.46 5.90 -7.01
C GLU A 188 18.25 4.48 -6.49
N LEU A 189 17.48 4.35 -5.42
CA LEU A 189 17.10 3.08 -4.78
C LEU A 189 15.68 2.66 -5.17
N THR A 190 14.82 3.63 -5.39
CA THR A 190 13.43 3.40 -5.78
C THR A 190 13.19 4.01 -7.15
N THR A 191 12.87 3.15 -8.13
CA THR A 191 12.58 3.54 -9.51
C THR A 191 11.14 4.06 -9.67
N PRO A 192 10.79 4.76 -10.77
CA PRO A 192 9.41 5.14 -11.07
C PRO A 192 8.47 3.93 -11.06
N THR A 193 8.89 2.81 -11.66
CA THR A 193 8.12 1.55 -11.68
C THR A 193 7.89 1.00 -10.28
N GLY A 194 8.93 0.92 -9.46
CA GLY A 194 8.82 0.45 -8.08
C GLY A 194 7.92 1.35 -7.22
N ALA A 195 8.06 2.67 -7.36
CA ALA A 195 7.21 3.64 -6.68
C ALA A 195 5.72 3.47 -7.09
N ALA A 196 5.44 3.27 -8.39
CA ALA A 196 4.08 3.10 -8.89
C ALA A 196 3.46 1.78 -8.43
N ILE A 197 4.22 0.69 -8.41
CA ILE A 197 3.79 -0.59 -7.83
C ILE A 197 3.39 -0.39 -6.37
N ALA A 198 4.26 0.22 -5.57
CA ALA A 198 3.98 0.46 -4.16
C ALA A 198 2.75 1.36 -3.97
N LYS A 199 2.63 2.45 -4.74
CA LYS A 199 1.50 3.39 -4.66
C LYS A 199 0.16 2.76 -5.04
N SER A 200 0.17 1.89 -6.06
CA SER A 200 -1.07 1.34 -6.63
C SER A 200 -1.54 0.07 -5.92
N LEU A 201 -0.63 -0.74 -5.39
CA LEU A 201 -0.98 -2.07 -4.89
C LEU A 201 -0.87 -2.22 -3.38
N VAL A 202 -0.09 -1.39 -2.68
CA VAL A 202 0.08 -1.50 -1.23
C VAL A 202 -1.16 -0.99 -0.50
N THR A 203 -1.69 -1.83 0.37
CA THR A 203 -2.86 -1.52 1.20
C THR A 203 -2.46 -0.66 2.40
N GLU A 204 -1.32 -0.97 3.02
CA GLU A 204 -0.88 -0.29 4.23
C GLU A 204 0.66 -0.19 4.28
N PHE A 205 1.17 0.98 4.68
CA PHE A 205 2.59 1.22 4.90
C PHE A 205 2.90 1.26 6.39
N GLY A 206 3.93 0.54 6.80
CA GLY A 206 4.33 0.52 8.20
C GLY A 206 5.35 -0.58 8.52
N PRO A 207 5.62 -0.82 9.81
CA PRO A 207 6.44 -1.95 10.22
C PRO A 207 5.76 -3.28 9.92
N PHE A 208 6.55 -4.38 9.91
CA PHE A 208 6.00 -5.71 9.78
C PHE A 208 4.97 -5.98 10.89
N PRO A 209 3.75 -6.42 10.56
CA PRO A 209 2.69 -6.64 11.53
C PRO A 209 2.98 -7.85 12.45
N ALA A 210 2.24 -7.95 13.55
CA ALA A 210 2.26 -9.15 14.39
C ALA A 210 1.62 -10.32 13.64
N ALA A 211 2.43 -11.21 13.08
CA ALA A 211 1.98 -12.24 12.14
C ALA A 211 2.88 -13.48 12.17
N THR A 212 2.44 -14.56 11.55
CA THR A 212 3.26 -15.76 11.35
C THR A 212 3.81 -15.77 9.92
N ILE A 213 5.15 -15.79 9.79
CA ILE A 213 5.85 -15.88 8.52
C ILE A 213 5.78 -17.30 7.98
N HIS A 214 5.45 -17.47 6.72
CA HIS A 214 5.40 -18.76 6.04
C HIS A 214 6.54 -18.93 5.05
N HIS A 215 6.73 -17.95 4.16
CA HIS A 215 7.76 -17.99 3.12
C HIS A 215 8.41 -16.62 2.98
N ILE A 216 9.68 -16.63 2.55
CA ILE A 216 10.45 -15.42 2.28
C ILE A 216 11.13 -15.58 0.93
N GLY A 217 11.01 -14.55 0.07
CA GLY A 217 11.73 -14.46 -1.19
C GLY A 217 12.58 -13.19 -1.23
N TYR A 218 13.75 -13.28 -1.87
CA TYR A 218 14.68 -12.18 -2.04
C TYR A 218 14.88 -11.88 -3.52
N GLY A 219 14.58 -10.65 -3.93
CA GLY A 219 14.85 -10.15 -5.28
C GLY A 219 15.95 -9.10 -5.27
N ALA A 220 16.95 -9.29 -6.11
CA ALA A 220 18.10 -8.41 -6.16
C ALA A 220 18.04 -7.44 -7.33
N GLY A 221 18.44 -6.20 -7.07
CA GLY A 221 18.68 -5.21 -8.11
C GLY A 221 20.04 -5.42 -8.80
N THR A 222 20.20 -4.79 -9.97
CA THR A 222 21.40 -4.91 -10.80
C THR A 222 22.62 -4.19 -10.21
N LYS A 223 22.41 -3.07 -9.48
CA LYS A 223 23.48 -2.30 -8.86
C LYS A 223 24.13 -3.05 -7.71
N ASN A 224 25.45 -2.87 -7.56
CA ASN A 224 26.21 -3.43 -6.44
C ASN A 224 26.62 -2.31 -5.49
N PHE A 225 26.34 -2.50 -4.21
CA PHE A 225 26.70 -1.63 -3.11
C PHE A 225 27.49 -2.40 -2.05
N ASP A 226 27.95 -1.71 -1.02
CA ASP A 226 28.56 -2.31 0.17
C ASP A 226 27.52 -2.89 1.17
N PHE A 227 26.25 -2.79 0.82
CA PHE A 227 25.10 -3.42 1.49
C PHE A 227 24.30 -4.27 0.49
N PRO A 228 23.43 -5.20 0.96
CA PRO A 228 22.61 -6.02 0.07
C PRO A 228 21.55 -5.18 -0.68
N ASN A 229 21.70 -5.05 -1.99
CA ASN A 229 20.71 -4.40 -2.84
C ASN A 229 19.58 -5.37 -3.18
N VAL A 230 18.71 -5.62 -2.21
CA VAL A 230 17.62 -6.60 -2.33
C VAL A 230 16.33 -6.06 -1.75
N ILE A 231 15.22 -6.48 -2.32
CA ILE A 231 13.89 -6.43 -1.68
C ILE A 231 13.60 -7.79 -1.03
N ARG A 232 12.95 -7.79 0.09
CA ARG A 232 12.49 -9.00 0.76
C ARG A 232 10.96 -9.07 0.72
N ALA A 233 10.42 -10.11 0.09
CA ALA A 233 9.00 -10.40 0.04
C ALA A 233 8.68 -11.47 1.10
N ILE A 234 7.84 -11.15 2.08
CA ILE A 234 7.50 -12.01 3.20
C ILE A 234 6.03 -12.39 3.11
N GLN A 235 5.75 -13.65 2.82
CA GLN A 235 4.39 -14.18 2.86
C GLN A 235 4.04 -14.56 4.28
N PHE A 236 2.90 -14.08 4.75
CA PHE A 236 2.44 -14.29 6.11
C PHE A 236 0.92 -14.45 6.18
N THR A 237 0.44 -15.05 7.24
CA THR A 237 -0.97 -14.94 7.62
C THR A 237 -1.10 -13.92 8.72
N ASN A 238 -1.98 -12.99 8.50
CA ASN A 238 -2.38 -12.07 9.54
C ASN A 238 -3.10 -12.89 10.62
N ASN A 239 -2.49 -13.00 11.79
CA ASN A 239 -3.13 -13.59 12.96
C ASN A 239 -4.13 -12.61 13.59
N GLU A 240 -4.44 -11.53 12.88
CA GLU A 240 -5.50 -10.68 13.35
C GLU A 240 -6.80 -11.49 13.36
N THR A 241 -7.14 -12.01 14.53
CA THR A 241 -8.52 -11.88 14.96
C THR A 241 -8.88 -10.45 14.57
N SER A 242 -9.87 -10.27 13.70
CA SER A 242 -10.31 -8.95 13.26
C SER A 242 -10.66 -8.12 14.51
N TYR A 243 -9.66 -7.39 15.00
CA TYR A 243 -9.90 -6.40 16.04
C TYR A 243 -10.52 -5.22 15.34
N ASP A 244 -11.78 -5.02 15.52
CA ASP A 244 -12.39 -3.76 15.14
C ASP A 244 -11.75 -2.66 16.00
N GLN A 245 -10.86 -1.88 15.39
CA GLN A 245 -10.36 -0.68 16.03
C GLN A 245 -11.49 0.34 16.08
N VAL A 246 -11.81 0.76 17.29
CA VAL A 246 -12.78 1.81 17.54
C VAL A 246 -12.09 3.03 18.13
N GLN A 247 -12.67 4.20 17.91
CA GLN A 247 -12.27 5.43 18.54
C GLN A 247 -13.18 5.66 19.76
N VAL A 248 -12.57 5.85 20.92
CA VAL A 248 -13.27 6.27 22.14
C VAL A 248 -13.08 7.77 22.33
N LEU A 249 -14.16 8.49 22.55
CA LEU A 249 -14.21 9.93 22.80
C LEU A 249 -14.82 10.16 24.17
N GLU A 250 -14.15 10.95 25.01
CA GLU A 250 -14.61 11.26 26.35
C GLU A 250 -14.59 12.75 26.62
N CYS A 251 -15.63 13.26 27.27
CA CYS A 251 -15.64 14.61 27.83
C CYS A 251 -16.42 14.65 29.15
N GLN A 252 -16.22 15.70 29.91
CA GLN A 252 -16.77 15.87 31.26
C GLN A 252 -17.52 17.20 31.37
N MET A 253 -18.71 17.19 31.97
CA MET A 253 -19.63 18.30 32.02
C MET A 253 -20.25 18.39 33.43
N ASP A 254 -20.26 19.56 34.05
CA ASP A 254 -20.87 19.83 35.36
C ASP A 254 -22.06 20.81 35.30
N ASP A 255 -22.47 21.19 34.09
CA ASP A 255 -23.45 22.26 33.85
C ASP A 255 -24.54 21.90 32.82
N MET A 256 -24.69 20.61 32.44
CA MET A 256 -25.75 20.16 31.56
C MET A 256 -26.91 19.50 32.31
N THR A 257 -28.15 19.83 31.90
CA THR A 257 -29.33 19.18 32.47
C THR A 257 -29.56 17.78 31.90
N PRO A 258 -30.26 16.86 32.64
CA PRO A 258 -30.59 15.54 32.14
C PRO A 258 -31.32 15.53 30.79
N GLU A 259 -32.23 16.53 30.60
CA GLU A 259 -32.98 16.65 29.34
C GLU A 259 -32.08 16.98 28.17
N THR A 260 -31.10 17.86 28.36
CA THR A 260 -30.11 18.23 27.33
C THR A 260 -29.20 17.03 27.01
N LEU A 261 -28.78 16.27 28.03
CA LEU A 261 -27.99 15.05 27.85
C LEU A 261 -28.77 13.99 27.07
N GLY A 262 -30.08 13.81 27.37
CA GLY A 262 -30.96 12.90 26.63
C GLY A 262 -31.08 13.29 25.17
N HIS A 263 -31.33 14.57 24.89
CA HIS A 263 -31.40 15.07 23.51
C HIS A 263 -30.10 14.88 22.75
N PHE A 264 -28.95 15.11 23.42
CA PHE A 264 -27.67 14.85 22.78
C PHE A 264 -27.43 13.39 22.48
N MET A 265 -27.86 12.47 23.36
CA MET A 265 -27.77 11.02 23.12
C MET A 265 -28.53 10.63 21.85
N ASP A 266 -29.78 11.10 21.70
CA ASP A 266 -30.57 10.86 20.50
C ASP A 266 -29.89 11.42 19.23
N THR A 267 -29.33 12.62 19.34
CA THR A 267 -28.60 13.25 18.24
C THR A 267 -27.35 12.45 17.85
N ALA A 268 -26.58 11.95 18.81
CA ALA A 268 -25.38 11.17 18.55
C ALA A 268 -25.74 9.82 17.90
N LEU A 269 -26.77 9.13 18.38
CA LEU A 269 -27.22 7.86 17.79
C LEU A 269 -27.71 8.02 16.33
N GLN A 270 -28.26 9.16 15.97
CA GLN A 270 -28.62 9.50 14.57
C GLN A 270 -27.41 9.80 13.69
N ASN A 271 -26.24 9.98 14.29
CA ASN A 271 -24.97 10.26 13.60
C ASN A 271 -24.02 9.06 13.57
N ASP A 272 -24.56 7.83 13.49
CA ASP A 272 -23.81 6.60 13.28
C ASP A 272 -22.70 6.32 14.30
N VAL A 273 -22.88 6.70 15.56
CA VAL A 273 -22.01 6.26 16.65
C VAL A 273 -22.27 4.79 16.95
N LEU A 274 -21.23 4.05 17.32
CA LEU A 274 -21.34 2.63 17.66
C LEU A 274 -21.96 2.43 19.03
N ASP A 275 -21.60 3.30 19.99
CA ASP A 275 -22.15 3.29 21.35
C ASP A 275 -22.01 4.65 22.01
N ILE A 276 -22.89 4.96 22.97
CA ILE A 276 -22.88 6.19 23.76
C ILE A 276 -23.43 5.93 25.15
N TYR A 277 -22.75 6.40 26.18
CA TYR A 277 -23.24 6.30 27.55
C TYR A 277 -22.73 7.43 28.43
N TYR A 278 -23.41 7.62 29.56
CA TYR A 278 -23.07 8.60 30.60
C TYR A 278 -22.66 7.88 31.88
N SER A 279 -21.61 8.40 32.53
CA SER A 279 -21.15 7.94 33.84
C SER A 279 -21.11 9.09 34.82
N PRO A 280 -21.67 8.97 36.05
CA PRO A 280 -21.54 9.97 37.07
C PRO A 280 -20.12 10.06 37.61
N ILE A 281 -19.60 11.26 37.72
CA ILE A 281 -18.23 11.53 38.23
C ILE A 281 -18.24 12.67 39.21
N ILE A 282 -17.16 12.85 39.96
CA ILE A 282 -16.87 14.01 40.77
C ILE A 282 -15.71 14.78 40.15
N MET A 283 -15.90 16.01 39.77
CA MET A 283 -14.88 16.92 39.25
C MET A 283 -14.18 17.71 40.35
N LYS A 284 -13.20 18.54 39.93
CA LYS A 284 -12.51 19.47 40.82
C LYS A 284 -13.51 20.32 41.63
N LYS A 285 -13.12 20.70 42.84
CA LYS A 285 -13.99 21.42 43.82
C LYS A 285 -15.20 20.58 44.27
N ASN A 286 -15.10 19.25 44.24
CA ASN A 286 -16.15 18.31 44.66
C ASN A 286 -17.49 18.53 43.96
N ARG A 287 -17.49 18.92 42.69
CA ARG A 287 -18.72 19.10 41.91
C ARG A 287 -19.19 17.78 41.32
N PRO A 288 -20.44 17.39 41.56
CA PRO A 288 -21.07 16.31 40.79
C PRO A 288 -21.08 16.68 39.30
N ALA A 289 -20.76 15.73 38.45
CA ALA A 289 -20.69 15.94 37.02
C ALA A 289 -20.99 14.64 36.26
N THR A 290 -21.11 14.75 34.97
CA THR A 290 -21.33 13.63 34.05
C THR A 290 -20.17 13.50 33.08
N GLN A 291 -19.63 12.27 32.94
CA GLN A 291 -18.74 11.92 31.85
C GLN A 291 -19.55 11.33 30.72
N LEU A 292 -19.43 11.91 29.55
CA LEU A 292 -19.88 11.35 28.29
C LEU A 292 -18.77 10.46 27.73
N THR A 293 -19.13 9.27 27.30
CA THR A 293 -18.27 8.38 26.50
C THR A 293 -19.00 8.00 25.21
N ILE A 294 -18.33 8.20 24.07
CA ILE A 294 -18.83 7.79 22.75
C ILE A 294 -17.82 6.84 22.13
N ILE A 295 -18.30 5.77 21.51
CA ILE A 295 -17.54 4.84 20.71
C ILE A 295 -17.96 5.02 19.25
N CYS A 296 -17.02 5.28 18.36
CA CYS A 296 -17.28 5.44 16.93
C CYS A 296 -16.20 4.78 16.09
N LYS A 297 -16.39 4.71 14.77
CA LYS A 297 -15.34 4.29 13.87
C LYS A 297 -14.18 5.25 13.88
N VAL A 298 -12.96 4.76 13.60
CA VAL A 298 -11.74 5.57 13.63
C VAL A 298 -11.81 6.74 12.63
N GLU A 299 -12.42 6.51 11.47
CA GLU A 299 -12.64 7.51 10.43
C GLU A 299 -13.60 8.63 10.81
N ASP A 300 -14.55 8.37 11.72
CA ASP A 300 -15.56 9.32 12.15
C ASP A 300 -15.12 10.24 13.29
N LYS A 301 -13.90 10.05 13.80
CA LYS A 301 -13.38 10.77 14.95
C LYS A 301 -13.62 12.29 14.90
N LEU A 302 -13.15 12.94 13.85
CA LEU A 302 -13.22 14.41 13.74
C LEU A 302 -14.67 14.90 13.67
N ARG A 303 -15.52 14.20 12.96
CA ARG A 303 -16.95 14.52 12.83
C ARG A 303 -17.67 14.42 14.16
N ILE A 304 -17.39 13.39 14.95
CA ILE A 304 -18.01 13.20 16.26
C ILE A 304 -17.43 14.14 17.32
N GLU A 305 -16.12 14.47 17.26
CA GLU A 305 -15.52 15.52 18.11
C GLU A 305 -16.22 16.86 17.89
N GLU A 306 -16.46 17.25 16.64
CA GLU A 306 -17.18 18.47 16.28
C GLU A 306 -18.64 18.44 16.79
N LEU A 307 -19.33 17.30 16.65
CA LEU A 307 -20.67 17.11 17.15
C LEU A 307 -20.75 17.32 18.66
N ILE A 308 -19.83 16.75 19.43
CA ILE A 308 -19.74 16.93 20.90
C ILE A 308 -19.55 18.41 21.24
N LEU A 309 -18.55 19.07 20.65
CA LEU A 309 -18.23 20.48 20.96
C LEU A 309 -19.35 21.46 20.58
N LYS A 310 -20.16 21.12 19.57
CA LYS A 310 -21.27 21.95 19.12
C LYS A 310 -22.54 21.81 19.97
N HIS A 311 -22.80 20.61 20.49
CA HIS A 311 -24.06 20.27 21.14
C HIS A 311 -23.95 20.03 22.65
N THR A 312 -22.77 20.18 23.23
CA THR A 312 -22.54 20.06 24.67
C THR A 312 -21.82 21.28 25.21
N SER A 313 -21.81 21.45 26.54
CA SER A 313 -21.02 22.49 27.21
C SER A 313 -19.53 22.17 27.35
N SER A 314 -19.09 21.03 26.84
CA SER A 314 -17.71 20.59 26.94
C SER A 314 -16.76 21.53 26.17
N LEU A 315 -15.66 21.92 26.79
CA LEU A 315 -14.60 22.72 26.19
C LEU A 315 -13.49 21.88 25.52
N GLY A 316 -13.56 20.57 25.64
CA GLY A 316 -12.55 19.70 25.08
C GLY A 316 -12.92 18.21 25.16
N VAL A 317 -12.42 17.46 24.21
CA VAL A 317 -12.63 16.02 24.09
C VAL A 317 -11.31 15.29 24.19
N ARG A 318 -11.25 14.22 24.97
CA ARG A 318 -10.14 13.29 24.97
C ARG A 318 -10.47 12.15 24.02
N SER A 319 -9.49 11.69 23.27
CA SER A 319 -9.72 10.58 22.36
C SER A 319 -8.54 9.59 22.38
N TYR A 320 -8.88 8.30 22.29
CA TYR A 320 -7.91 7.23 22.18
C TYR A 320 -8.48 6.07 21.38
N LYS A 321 -7.61 5.32 20.72
CA LYS A 321 -8.00 4.10 20.01
C LYS A 321 -8.16 2.97 21.01
N ALA A 322 -9.22 2.21 20.88
CA ALA A 322 -9.47 0.99 21.63
C ALA A 322 -9.70 -0.17 20.65
N VAL A 323 -9.45 -1.38 21.13
CA VAL A 323 -9.71 -2.60 20.40
C VAL A 323 -11.03 -3.19 20.90
N SER A 324 -11.98 -3.38 20.00
CA SER A 324 -13.24 -4.04 20.31
C SER A 324 -13.18 -5.50 19.84
N TYR A 325 -13.51 -6.43 20.74
CA TYR A 325 -13.58 -7.86 20.43
C TYR A 325 -15.03 -8.24 20.19
N THR A 326 -15.38 -8.53 18.94
CA THR A 326 -16.68 -9.16 18.62
C THR A 326 -16.44 -10.65 18.36
N HIS A 327 -16.42 -11.46 19.41
CA HIS A 327 -16.16 -12.89 19.31
C HIS A 327 -17.40 -13.77 19.08
N LEU A 328 -18.61 -13.22 19.20
CA LEU A 328 -19.83 -14.01 19.07
C LEU A 328 -20.78 -13.35 18.06
N ARG A 329 -21.06 -14.07 16.98
CA ARG A 329 -22.24 -13.76 16.15
C ARG A 329 -23.49 -14.04 16.97
N ALA A 330 -24.52 -13.19 16.83
CA ALA A 330 -25.77 -13.28 17.56
C ALA A 330 -26.49 -14.67 17.46
N HIS A 331 -26.09 -15.53 16.53
CA HIS A 331 -26.57 -16.90 16.38
C HIS A 331 -25.92 -17.93 17.31
N GLU A 332 -24.81 -17.61 17.96
CA GLU A 332 -24.09 -18.54 18.84
C GLU A 332 -24.52 -18.40 20.31
N THR A 333 -25.05 -17.23 20.68
CA THR A 333 -25.57 -16.98 22.04
C THR A 333 -26.95 -17.57 22.30
N GLY A 334 -27.71 -17.89 21.25
CA GLY A 334 -29.09 -18.47 21.37
C GLY A 334 -29.15 -19.97 21.62
N ARG A 335 -28.03 -20.70 21.69
CA ARG A 335 -28.02 -22.16 21.88
C ARG A 335 -27.62 -22.63 23.28
N ASN A 336 -27.28 -21.74 24.19
CA ASN A 336 -26.79 -22.07 25.54
C ASN A 336 -27.61 -21.39 26.67
N LEU A 337 -28.88 -21.12 26.47
CA LEU A 337 -29.84 -20.77 27.52
C LEU A 337 -30.98 -21.76 27.54
#